data_6280b019d3704993d8e3e3f622682372
#
_entry.id   6280b019d3704993d8e3e3f622682372
#
_cell.length_a   1.000
_cell.length_b   1.000
_cell.length_c   1.000
_cell.angle_alpha   90.00
_cell.angle_beta   90.00
_cell.angle_gamma   90.00
#
_symmetry.space_group_name_H-M   'P 1'
#
loop_
_entity.id
_entity.type
_entity.pdbx_description
1 polymer ?
#
loop_
_entity_poly.entity_id
_entity_poly.type
_entity_poly.pdbx_seq_one_letter_code
_entity_poly.pdbx_strand_id
1 'polypeptide(L)'
;MVDVCAPFAGVVRWEVAEKDSVTTGQVIAVVEAVKLEAPVLAPCPGTVAEVAADQFVDVEGGQLLARITPATHSTMAQNNGNENTSHEGK
;
A
#
# COMPACT_ATOMS: atom_id res chain seq x y z
N MET A 1 9.45 -2.77 3.96
CA MET A 1 8.08 -2.81 3.41
C MET A 1 7.08 -2.42 4.47
N VAL A 2 5.96 -1.89 4.05
CA VAL A 2 4.89 -1.47 4.97
C VAL A 2 3.79 -2.52 4.90
N ASP A 3 3.41 -3.05 6.05
CA ASP A 3 2.34 -4.04 6.14
C ASP A 3 0.98 -3.36 6.16
N VAL A 4 0.03 -3.91 5.43
CA VAL A 4 -1.35 -3.43 5.41
C VAL A 4 -2.22 -4.60 5.86
N CYS A 5 -2.99 -4.39 6.92
CA CYS A 5 -3.76 -5.45 7.56
C CYS A 5 -5.26 -5.17 7.50
N ALA A 6 -6.06 -6.23 7.67
CA ALA A 6 -7.50 -6.12 7.64
C ALA A 6 -8.00 -5.36 8.87
N PRO A 7 -8.96 -4.42 8.70
CA PRO A 7 -9.49 -3.68 9.84
C PRO A 7 -10.42 -4.50 10.72
N PHE A 8 -11.04 -5.54 10.17
CA PHE A 8 -11.92 -6.44 10.90
C PHE A 8 -12.09 -7.72 10.07
N ALA A 9 -12.74 -8.72 10.64
CA ALA A 9 -13.01 -9.97 9.94
C ALA A 9 -14.07 -9.77 8.88
N GLY A 10 -13.85 -10.31 7.70
CA GLY A 10 -14.80 -10.20 6.61
C GLY A 10 -14.24 -10.80 5.33
N VAL A 11 -14.85 -10.46 4.21
CA VAL A 11 -14.43 -10.93 2.89
C VAL A 11 -13.67 -9.79 2.20
N VAL A 12 -12.48 -10.08 1.70
CA VAL A 12 -11.67 -9.08 1.03
C VAL A 12 -12.00 -9.03 -0.46
N ARG A 13 -12.17 -7.80 -0.97
CA ARG A 13 -12.30 -7.55 -2.41
C ARG A 13 -11.17 -6.62 -2.82
N TRP A 14 -10.33 -7.08 -3.74
CA TRP A 14 -9.15 -6.32 -4.16
C TRP A 14 -9.48 -5.32 -5.27
N GLU A 15 -8.88 -4.14 -5.16
CA GLU A 15 -8.99 -3.10 -6.18
C GLU A 15 -7.68 -2.91 -6.94
N VAL A 16 -6.59 -3.53 -6.48
CA VAL A 16 -5.28 -3.47 -7.11
C VAL A 16 -4.67 -4.86 -7.18
N ALA A 17 -3.62 -5.01 -7.96
CA ALA A 17 -2.87 -6.25 -8.09
C ALA A 17 -1.42 -6.04 -7.68
N GLU A 18 -0.69 -7.14 -7.53
CA GLU A 18 0.75 -7.06 -7.28
C GLU A 18 1.42 -6.28 -8.38
N LYS A 19 2.41 -5.48 -8.00
CA LYS A 19 3.22 -4.61 -8.85
C LYS A 19 2.52 -3.32 -9.26
N ASP A 20 1.26 -3.12 -8.89
CA ASP A 20 0.58 -1.85 -9.14
C ASP A 20 1.22 -0.75 -8.29
N SER A 21 1.29 0.44 -8.85
CA SER A 21 1.70 1.64 -8.12
C SER A 21 0.50 2.21 -7.39
N VAL A 22 0.71 2.67 -6.17
CA VAL A 22 -0.36 3.26 -5.36
C VAL A 22 0.12 4.59 -4.77
N THR A 23 -0.86 5.44 -4.44
CA THR A 23 -0.60 6.70 -3.74
C THR A 23 -1.26 6.64 -2.36
N THR A 24 -0.81 7.52 -1.47
CA THR A 24 -1.39 7.60 -0.12
C THR A 24 -2.90 7.83 -0.22
N GLY A 25 -3.67 7.02 0.52
CA GLY A 25 -5.12 7.16 0.56
C GLY A 25 -5.86 6.46 -0.57
N GLN A 26 -5.14 5.88 -1.52
CA GLN A 26 -5.77 5.12 -2.59
C GLN A 26 -6.40 3.85 -2.02
N VAL A 27 -7.62 3.51 -2.45
CA VAL A 27 -8.27 2.28 -2.02
C VAL A 27 -7.58 1.10 -2.70
N ILE A 28 -7.02 0.20 -1.92
CA ILE A 28 -6.36 -0.99 -2.45
C ILE A 28 -7.23 -2.25 -2.30
N ALA A 29 -8.14 -2.24 -1.34
CA ALA A 29 -9.06 -3.35 -1.13
C ALA A 29 -10.25 -2.85 -0.32
N VAL A 30 -11.31 -3.67 -0.26
CA VAL A 30 -12.45 -3.41 0.60
C VAL A 30 -12.71 -4.69 1.38
N VAL A 31 -12.88 -4.58 2.70
CA VAL A 31 -13.27 -5.71 3.55
C VAL A 31 -14.73 -5.55 3.91
N GLU A 32 -15.53 -6.57 3.60
CA GLU A 32 -16.97 -6.55 3.81
C GLU A 32 -17.40 -7.60 4.82
N ALA A 33 -18.18 -7.19 5.80
CA ALA A 33 -18.85 -8.07 6.73
C ALA A 33 -20.36 -7.87 6.57
N VAL A 34 -21.16 -8.59 7.36
CA VAL A 34 -22.62 -8.59 7.18
C VAL A 34 -23.21 -7.18 7.17
N LYS A 35 -22.74 -6.31 8.05
CA LYS A 35 -23.30 -4.94 8.16
C LYS A 35 -22.22 -3.88 8.10
N LEU A 36 -21.02 -4.27 7.72
CA LEU A 36 -19.88 -3.35 7.67
C LEU A 36 -19.17 -3.49 6.35
N GLU A 37 -18.67 -2.38 5.86
CA GLU A 37 -17.82 -2.35 4.69
C GLU A 37 -16.81 -1.23 4.93
N ALA A 38 -15.53 -1.54 4.80
CA ALA A 38 -14.49 -0.55 5.00
C ALA A 38 -13.44 -0.63 3.91
N PRO A 39 -13.08 0.50 3.34
CA PRO A 39 -11.95 0.53 2.40
C PRO A 39 -10.64 0.37 3.16
N VAL A 40 -9.71 -0.34 2.56
CA VAL A 40 -8.35 -0.45 3.04
C VAL A 40 -7.51 0.46 2.17
N LEU A 41 -6.87 1.44 2.78
CA LEU A 41 -6.19 2.50 2.06
C LEU A 41 -4.69 2.29 2.10
N ALA A 42 -4.02 2.70 1.02
CA ALA A 42 -2.56 2.67 0.99
C ALA A 42 -2.04 3.70 1.99
N PRO A 43 -1.13 3.30 2.91
CA PRO A 43 -0.61 4.22 3.92
C PRO A 43 0.47 5.15 3.39
N CYS A 44 1.05 4.83 2.25
CA CYS A 44 2.13 5.60 1.67
C CYS A 44 2.17 5.35 0.17
N PRO A 45 2.82 6.24 -0.61
CA PRO A 45 3.01 5.96 -2.03
C PRO A 45 4.03 4.86 -2.20
N GLY A 46 3.84 4.01 -3.18
CA GLY A 46 4.76 2.92 -3.44
C GLY A 46 4.20 1.91 -4.42
N THR A 47 4.72 0.70 -4.34
CA THR A 47 4.34 -0.40 -5.22
C THR A 47 3.85 -1.56 -4.36
N VAL A 48 2.77 -2.20 -4.79
CA VAL A 48 2.25 -3.39 -4.12
C VAL A 48 3.23 -4.54 -4.35
N ALA A 49 3.97 -4.90 -3.30
CA ALA A 49 4.99 -5.93 -3.40
C ALA A 49 4.40 -7.32 -3.24
N GLU A 50 3.35 -7.45 -2.43
CA GLU A 50 2.76 -8.75 -2.14
C GLU A 50 1.29 -8.58 -1.81
N VAL A 51 0.47 -9.49 -2.34
CA VAL A 51 -0.94 -9.63 -1.97
C VAL A 51 -1.05 -10.97 -1.24
N ALA A 52 -1.42 -10.91 0.04
CA ALA A 52 -1.35 -12.07 0.92
C ALA A 52 -2.65 -12.88 0.97
N ALA A 53 -3.71 -12.42 0.31
CA ALA A 53 -5.00 -13.12 0.27
C ALA A 53 -5.56 -13.08 -1.13
N ASP A 54 -6.32 -14.10 -1.48
CA ASP A 54 -6.97 -14.15 -2.79
C ASP A 54 -8.24 -13.29 -2.78
N GLN A 55 -8.79 -13.09 -3.97
CA GLN A 55 -10.04 -12.37 -4.16
C GLN A 55 -11.19 -13.12 -3.49
N PHE A 56 -12.03 -12.39 -2.78
CA PHE A 56 -13.24 -12.90 -2.15
C PHE A 56 -13.01 -14.02 -1.12
N VAL A 57 -11.88 -13.98 -0.41
CA VAL A 57 -11.64 -14.91 0.69
C VAL A 57 -11.92 -14.25 2.03
N ASP A 58 -12.23 -15.08 3.03
CA ASP A 58 -12.39 -14.62 4.39
C ASP A 58 -11.05 -14.26 5.00
N VAL A 59 -11.02 -13.13 5.69
CA VAL A 59 -9.84 -12.69 6.44
C VAL A 59 -10.28 -12.34 7.86
N GLU A 60 -9.32 -12.33 8.77
CA GLU A 60 -9.56 -11.97 10.16
C GLU A 60 -9.02 -10.57 10.43
N GLY A 61 -9.58 -9.91 11.44
CA GLY A 61 -9.09 -8.60 11.84
C GLY A 61 -7.60 -8.68 12.21
N GLY A 62 -6.81 -7.77 11.67
CA GLY A 62 -5.36 -7.78 11.88
C GLY A 62 -4.58 -8.69 10.97
N GLN A 63 -5.25 -9.51 10.16
CA GLN A 63 -4.56 -10.39 9.22
C GLN A 63 -3.86 -9.56 8.15
N LEU A 64 -2.63 -9.97 7.79
CA LEU A 64 -1.89 -9.28 6.72
C LEU A 64 -2.63 -9.43 5.40
N LEU A 65 -2.87 -8.32 4.72
CA LEU A 65 -3.49 -8.29 3.41
C LEU A 65 -2.47 -8.05 2.31
N ALA A 66 -1.58 -7.07 2.51
CA ALA A 66 -0.64 -6.68 1.48
C ALA A 66 0.60 -6.06 2.09
N ARG A 67 1.66 -6.03 1.31
CA ARG A 67 2.87 -5.30 1.65
C ARG A 67 3.17 -4.31 0.55
N ILE A 68 3.51 -3.09 0.96
CA ILE A 68 3.83 -2.00 0.05
C ILE A 68 5.30 -1.69 0.17
N THR A 69 6.01 -1.66 -0.96
CA THR A 69 7.37 -1.14 -1.02
C THR A 69 7.25 0.37 -1.18
N PRO A 70 7.63 1.18 -0.18
CA PRO A 70 7.47 2.63 -0.28
C PRO A 70 8.27 3.20 -1.43
N ALA A 71 7.75 4.25 -2.08
CA ALA A 71 8.48 5.02 -3.08
C ALA A 71 9.56 5.82 -2.35
N THR A 72 10.72 5.79 -2.87
CA THR A 72 11.81 6.55 -2.25
C THR A 72 11.90 7.91 -2.89
N HIS A 73 11.97 8.54 -2.85
CA HIS A 73 12.28 9.52 -3.28
C HIS A 73 12.75 10.25 -2.99
N SER A 74 12.77 10.20 -3.12
CA SER A 74 13.11 10.63 -3.02
C SER A 74 13.65 11.16 -2.68
N THR A 75 13.76 11.15 -2.77
CA THR A 75 14.26 11.37 -2.55
C THR A 75 14.76 11.73 -2.41
N MET A 76 14.89 12.12 -2.59
CA MET A 76 15.36 12.14 -2.63
C MET A 76 15.93 12.25 -2.63
N ALA A 77 16.16 12.71 -2.92
CA ALA A 77 16.72 12.54 -3.23
C ALA A 77 17.30 12.57 -3.22
N GLN A 78 17.52 13.10 -3.37
CA GLN A 78 18.06 12.88 -3.74
C GLN A 78 18.62 12.98 -3.77
N ASN A 79 18.95 13.78 -3.83
CA ASN A 79 19.43 13.70 -4.27
C ASN A 79 19.89 13.91 -4.31
N ASN A 80 20.35 14.58 -4.26
CA ASN A 80 20.76 14.57 -4.75
C ASN A 80 21.05 14.88 -4.81
N GLY A 81 21.67 15.70 -4.63
CA GLY A 81 21.95 15.81 -5.32
C GLY A 81 22.07 16.38 -5.14
N ASN A 82 22.35 17.03 -5.09
CA ASN A 82 22.37 17.32 -5.39
C ASN A 82 22.36 17.84 -5.18
N GLU A 83 22.98 17.92 -5.18
CA GLU A 83 23.00 18.17 -5.50
C GLU A 83 22.96 18.59 -5.39
N ASN A 84 23.52 19.11 -5.32
CA ASN A 84 23.51 19.24 -5.61
C ASN A 84 23.48 19.69 -5.47
N THR A 85 24.09 19.98 -5.41
CA THR A 85 24.09 20.11 -5.81
C THR A 85 23.98 20.53 -5.77
N SER A 86 24.69 20.88 -5.67
CA SER A 86 24.60 20.94 -6.16
C SER A 86 24.44 21.31 -6.04
N HIS A 87 25.06 21.24 -6.11
CA HIS A 87 24.94 21.30 -6.34
C HIS A 87 24.81 21.54 -6.48
N GLU A 88 25.47 21.63 -6.45
CA GLU A 88 25.39 21.47 -6.94
C GLU A 88 25.09 21.58 -7.24
N GLY A 89 26.06 22.36 -6.81
CA GLY A 89 25.87 22.16 -7.72
C GLY A 89 25.46 22.40 -7.79
N LYS A 90 25.79 22.43 -7.88
CA LYS A 90 25.42 22.31 -8.46
C LYS A 90 24.95 22.36 -8.50
#